data_ee5e32cf051a09a128f79e7fc0f2fc90
#
_entry.id   ee5e32cf051a09a128f79e7fc0f2fc90
#
_cell.length_a   1.000
_cell.length_b   1.000
_cell.length_c   1.000
_cell.angle_alpha   90.00
_cell.angle_beta   90.00
_cell.angle_gamma   90.00
#
_symmetry.space_group_name_H-M   'P 1'
#
loop_
_entity.id
_entity.type
_entity.pdbx_description
1 polymer ?
#
loop_
_entity_poly.entity_id
_entity_poly.type
_entity_poly.pdbx_seq_one_letter_code
_entity_poly.pdbx_strand_id
1 'polypeptide(L)'
;MVRRWIRFGLISFLLGWALSQPAQANETFSQWFEDFKASATDAELHDFLYSMPKGGDLHQHLSGSIFSEWWWQLALGAPARGEVFFTRLRLGNCSPIGAASGHKQLLFQTISQYRYDRLAACEQGLFTKLAELSPAEQQAWMNSVRLDQASEGRDEFFETHWQRLGDVIANPWIMAEALALHIKAFADEGLVYLEPQITLMGYRDQT
;
A
#
# COMPACT_ATOMS: atom_id res chain seq x y z
N MET A 1 -2.08 39.53 -64.77
CA MET A 1 -1.88 38.27 -63.95
C MET A 1 -1.58 38.56 -62.47
N VAL A 2 -2.38 39.39 -61.76
CA VAL A 2 -2.08 39.81 -60.38
C VAL A 2 -3.31 39.78 -59.48
N ARG A 3 -4.37 39.04 -59.81
CA ARG A 3 -5.63 39.08 -59.02
C ARG A 3 -6.02 37.79 -58.34
N ARG A 4 -5.11 36.78 -58.20
CA ARG A 4 -5.46 35.44 -57.70
C ARG A 4 -4.82 35.03 -56.34
N TRP A 5 -3.93 35.84 -55.76
CA TRP A 5 -3.16 35.49 -54.57
C TRP A 5 -3.68 36.09 -53.26
N ILE A 6 -4.67 37.01 -53.30
CA ILE A 6 -5.14 37.70 -52.09
C ILE A 6 -6.26 36.91 -51.34
N ARG A 7 -6.87 35.90 -51.99
CA ARG A 7 -7.99 35.17 -51.39
C ARG A 7 -7.59 33.98 -50.52
N PHE A 8 -6.37 33.48 -50.59
CA PHE A 8 -5.90 32.35 -49.78
C PHE A 8 -5.31 32.76 -48.44
N GLY A 9 -4.83 33.97 -48.27
CA GLY A 9 -4.23 34.45 -47.02
C GLY A 9 -5.23 34.79 -45.90
N LEU A 10 -6.44 35.18 -46.24
CA LEU A 10 -7.47 35.58 -45.28
C LEU A 10 -8.21 34.39 -44.66
N ILE A 11 -8.30 33.25 -45.34
CA ILE A 11 -8.98 32.04 -44.82
C ILE A 11 -8.07 31.32 -43.82
N SER A 12 -6.76 31.32 -44.00
CA SER A 12 -5.81 30.71 -43.07
C SER A 12 -5.69 31.48 -41.76
N PHE A 13 -5.96 32.79 -41.74
CA PHE A 13 -5.89 33.59 -40.50
C PHE A 13 -7.15 33.46 -39.65
N LEU A 14 -8.29 33.14 -40.25
CA LEU A 14 -9.56 32.91 -39.52
C LEU A 14 -9.67 31.51 -38.94
N LEU A 15 -9.00 30.49 -39.51
CA LEU A 15 -8.95 29.14 -38.92
C LEU A 15 -8.00 29.05 -37.71
N GLY A 16 -6.98 29.90 -37.62
CA GLY A 16 -6.02 29.90 -36.48
C GLY A 16 -6.62 30.47 -35.19
N TRP A 17 -7.66 31.31 -35.28
CA TRP A 17 -8.32 31.94 -34.13
C TRP A 17 -9.42 31.08 -33.51
N ALA A 18 -9.91 30.08 -34.21
CA ALA A 18 -10.96 29.19 -33.71
C ALA A 18 -10.43 28.07 -32.79
N LEU A 19 -9.11 27.87 -32.71
CA LEU A 19 -8.49 26.78 -31.93
C LEU A 19 -7.85 27.23 -30.60
N SER A 20 -7.94 28.49 -30.22
CA SER A 20 -7.37 29.03 -29.00
C SER A 20 -8.42 29.66 -28.07
N GLN A 21 -9.55 28.99 -27.90
CA GLN A 21 -10.42 29.31 -26.75
C GLN A 21 -9.89 28.52 -25.53
N PRO A 22 -9.30 29.17 -24.54
CA PRO A 22 -9.03 28.48 -23.28
C PRO A 22 -10.37 28.04 -22.71
N ALA A 23 -10.39 26.86 -22.16
CA ALA A 23 -11.57 26.26 -21.56
C ALA A 23 -12.08 27.12 -20.38
N GLN A 24 -12.92 28.10 -20.63
CA GLN A 24 -13.60 28.90 -19.61
C GLN A 24 -14.51 28.06 -18.70
N ALA A 25 -14.78 26.80 -19.09
CA ALA A 25 -15.53 25.86 -18.26
C ALA A 25 -14.79 25.46 -16.96
N ASN A 26 -13.45 25.53 -16.93
CA ASN A 26 -12.67 25.14 -15.77
C ASN A 26 -12.69 26.17 -14.63
N GLU A 27 -12.75 27.46 -14.93
CA GLU A 27 -12.73 28.51 -13.89
C GLU A 27 -14.03 28.53 -13.08
N THR A 28 -15.18 28.36 -13.73
CA THR A 28 -16.48 28.32 -13.07
C THR A 28 -16.67 27.10 -12.18
N PHE A 29 -16.19 25.94 -12.58
CA PHE A 29 -16.26 24.73 -11.74
C PHE A 29 -15.30 24.86 -10.57
N SER A 30 -14.08 25.30 -10.79
CA SER A 30 -13.09 25.49 -9.72
C SER A 30 -13.58 26.46 -8.66
N GLN A 31 -14.17 27.60 -9.07
CA GLN A 31 -14.71 28.55 -8.11
C GLN A 31 -15.90 27.99 -7.34
N TRP A 32 -16.82 27.32 -8.03
CA TRP A 32 -17.95 26.66 -7.38
C TRP A 32 -17.48 25.61 -6.36
N PHE A 33 -16.45 24.84 -6.69
CA PHE A 33 -15.94 23.79 -5.78
C PHE A 33 -15.24 24.38 -4.55
N GLU A 34 -14.50 25.50 -4.70
CA GLU A 34 -13.93 26.23 -3.55
C GLU A 34 -15.02 26.79 -2.65
N ASP A 35 -16.07 27.40 -3.22
CA ASP A 35 -17.19 27.94 -2.47
C ASP A 35 -17.98 26.82 -1.76
N PHE A 36 -18.18 25.68 -2.44
CA PHE A 36 -18.79 24.48 -1.86
C PHE A 36 -17.97 23.95 -0.67
N LYS A 37 -16.67 23.75 -0.83
CA LYS A 37 -15.79 23.29 0.27
C LYS A 37 -15.81 24.24 1.48
N ALA A 38 -15.91 25.54 1.24
CA ALA A 38 -15.94 26.53 2.30
C ALA A 38 -17.26 26.57 3.09
N SER A 39 -18.36 26.10 2.49
CA SER A 39 -19.71 26.18 3.07
C SER A 39 -20.35 24.84 3.43
N ALA A 40 -19.87 23.73 2.83
CA ALA A 40 -20.41 22.41 3.07
C ALA A 40 -20.10 21.90 4.48
N THR A 41 -21.05 21.17 5.05
CA THR A 41 -20.80 20.34 6.23
C THR A 41 -19.91 19.14 5.84
N ASP A 42 -19.27 18.49 6.83
CA ASP A 42 -18.46 17.29 6.61
C ASP A 42 -19.28 16.19 5.90
N ALA A 43 -20.56 16.04 6.24
CA ALA A 43 -21.44 15.04 5.62
C ALA A 43 -21.70 15.37 4.14
N GLU A 44 -22.01 16.62 3.80
CA GLU A 44 -22.26 17.04 2.42
C GLU A 44 -20.98 16.93 1.57
N LEU A 45 -19.82 17.28 2.12
CA LEU A 45 -18.54 17.11 1.45
C LEU A 45 -18.21 15.63 1.23
N HIS A 46 -18.44 14.80 2.24
CA HIS A 46 -18.26 13.35 2.12
C HIS A 46 -19.15 12.75 1.02
N ASP A 47 -20.45 13.05 1.02
CA ASP A 47 -21.40 12.54 0.04
C ASP A 47 -21.06 12.98 -1.39
N PHE A 48 -20.63 14.23 -1.54
CA PHE A 48 -20.16 14.74 -2.83
C PHE A 48 -18.92 13.98 -3.30
N LEU A 49 -17.88 13.87 -2.46
CA LEU A 49 -16.64 13.16 -2.79
C LEU A 49 -16.87 11.68 -3.03
N TYR A 50 -17.78 11.06 -2.29
CA TYR A 50 -18.14 9.66 -2.48
C TYR A 50 -18.81 9.40 -3.83
N SER A 51 -19.68 10.33 -4.28
CA SER A 51 -20.38 10.22 -5.56
C SER A 51 -19.54 10.59 -6.79
N MET A 52 -18.36 11.19 -6.59
CA MET A 52 -17.47 11.55 -7.71
C MET A 52 -16.90 10.30 -8.40
N PRO A 53 -16.76 10.31 -9.74
CA PRO A 53 -15.98 9.30 -10.43
C PRO A 53 -14.55 9.26 -9.93
N LYS A 54 -14.09 8.10 -9.44
CA LYS A 54 -12.74 7.97 -8.84
C LYS A 54 -11.63 7.83 -9.87
N GLY A 55 -11.98 7.47 -11.12
CA GLY A 55 -10.97 7.26 -12.17
C GLY A 55 -10.12 6.02 -11.93
N GLY A 56 -8.80 6.17 -11.91
CA GLY A 56 -7.86 5.06 -11.73
C GLY A 56 -6.70 5.42 -10.81
N ASP A 57 -6.11 4.40 -10.22
CA ASP A 57 -4.82 4.47 -9.52
C ASP A 57 -3.73 3.95 -10.46
N LEU A 58 -2.78 4.82 -10.80
CA LEU A 58 -1.75 4.53 -11.81
C LEU A 58 -0.44 4.02 -11.22
N HIS A 59 -0.29 4.07 -9.90
CA HIS A 59 0.96 3.64 -9.25
C HIS A 59 0.80 3.47 -7.75
N GLN A 60 0.90 2.23 -7.28
CA GLN A 60 0.99 1.91 -5.86
C GLN A 60 1.79 0.63 -5.62
N HIS A 61 2.41 0.54 -4.47
CA HIS A 61 3.08 -0.68 -4.02
C HIS A 61 2.11 -1.50 -3.17
N LEU A 62 1.66 -2.66 -3.67
CA LEU A 62 0.63 -3.47 -3.02
C LEU A 62 0.95 -3.76 -1.55
N SER A 63 2.18 -4.16 -1.24
CA SER A 63 2.58 -4.50 0.13
C SER A 63 2.56 -3.31 1.11
N GLY A 64 2.60 -2.08 0.60
CA GLY A 64 2.47 -0.85 1.39
C GLY A 64 1.05 -0.31 1.50
N SER A 65 0.11 -0.84 0.68
CA SER A 65 -1.26 -0.33 0.57
C SER A 65 -2.29 -1.19 1.31
N ILE A 66 -1.89 -2.32 1.85
CA ILE A 66 -2.78 -3.27 2.53
C ILE A 66 -2.93 -2.88 4.01
N PHE A 67 -4.14 -2.87 4.51
CA PHE A 67 -4.42 -2.64 5.92
C PHE A 67 -3.78 -3.69 6.82
N SER A 68 -3.32 -3.30 8.00
CA SER A 68 -2.69 -4.21 8.97
C SER A 68 -3.61 -5.35 9.41
N GLU A 69 -4.92 -5.09 9.49
CA GLU A 69 -5.96 -6.06 9.79
C GLU A 69 -6.07 -7.14 8.71
N TRP A 70 -5.88 -6.77 7.44
CA TRP A 70 -5.88 -7.73 6.34
C TRP A 70 -4.61 -8.57 6.34
N TRP A 71 -3.43 -7.97 6.57
CA TRP A 71 -2.20 -8.73 6.77
C TRP A 71 -2.33 -9.74 7.89
N TRP A 72 -2.93 -9.34 9.00
CA TRP A 72 -3.19 -10.22 10.13
C TRP A 72 -4.04 -11.43 9.73
N GLN A 73 -5.18 -11.19 9.08
CA GLN A 73 -6.11 -12.25 8.66
C GLN A 73 -5.49 -13.18 7.62
N LEU A 74 -4.77 -12.63 6.64
CA LEU A 74 -4.08 -13.40 5.60
C LEU A 74 -3.01 -14.32 6.19
N ALA A 75 -2.22 -13.81 7.15
CA ALA A 75 -1.21 -14.61 7.83
C ALA A 75 -1.82 -15.73 8.70
N LEU A 76 -2.94 -15.44 9.40
CA LEU A 76 -3.69 -16.45 10.16
C LEU A 76 -4.40 -17.48 9.28
N GLY A 77 -4.80 -17.12 8.07
CA GLY A 77 -5.41 -18.04 7.10
C GLY A 77 -4.42 -18.99 6.42
N ALA A 78 -3.14 -18.68 6.48
CA ALA A 78 -2.08 -19.45 5.83
C ALA A 78 -1.97 -20.94 6.27
N PRO A 79 -2.27 -21.35 7.52
CA PRO A 79 -2.25 -22.75 7.92
C PRO A 79 -3.16 -23.67 7.08
N ALA A 80 -4.25 -23.15 6.53
CA ALA A 80 -5.10 -23.90 5.60
C ALA A 80 -4.36 -24.35 4.31
N ARG A 81 -3.20 -23.71 4.04
CA ARG A 81 -2.30 -24.02 2.93
C ARG A 81 -0.97 -24.62 3.39
N GLY A 82 -0.86 -25.03 4.63
CA GLY A 82 0.36 -25.63 5.22
C GLY A 82 1.42 -24.62 5.69
N GLU A 83 1.11 -23.33 5.65
CA GLU A 83 2.05 -22.28 6.09
C GLU A 83 1.73 -21.83 7.52
N VAL A 84 2.74 -21.73 8.38
CA VAL A 84 2.64 -21.21 9.74
C VAL A 84 3.65 -20.09 9.92
N PHE A 85 3.23 -19.01 10.57
CA PHE A 85 4.08 -17.87 10.87
C PHE A 85 4.37 -17.73 12.36
N PHE A 86 5.58 -17.25 12.64
CA PHE A 86 6.06 -16.90 13.97
C PHE A 86 6.45 -15.43 13.99
N THR A 87 6.20 -14.76 15.10
CA THR A 87 6.61 -13.36 15.28
C THR A 87 7.51 -13.20 16.49
N ARG A 88 8.45 -12.27 16.40
CA ARG A 88 9.41 -11.98 17.46
C ARG A 88 8.76 -11.16 18.58
N LEU A 89 8.64 -11.71 19.76
CA LEU A 89 8.10 -11.00 20.94
C LEU A 89 9.18 -10.47 21.88
N ARG A 90 10.41 -10.92 21.74
CA ARG A 90 11.52 -10.53 22.63
C ARG A 90 12.78 -10.22 21.84
N LEU A 91 13.52 -9.24 22.31
CA LEU A 91 14.88 -9.00 21.86
C LEU A 91 15.84 -9.78 22.77
N GLY A 92 16.87 -10.36 22.19
CA GLY A 92 17.83 -11.14 22.95
C GLY A 92 19.13 -11.36 22.18
N ASN A 93 20.22 -11.46 22.88
CA ASN A 93 21.51 -11.80 22.30
C ASN A 93 21.75 -13.31 22.38
N CYS A 94 21.54 -13.99 21.27
CA CYS A 94 21.78 -15.43 21.12
C CYS A 94 23.11 -15.72 20.42
N SER A 95 23.90 -14.72 20.09
CA SER A 95 25.24 -14.92 19.53
C SER A 95 26.24 -15.25 20.58
N PRO A 96 27.26 -16.09 20.30
CA PRO A 96 28.39 -16.29 21.19
C PRO A 96 29.05 -14.95 21.55
N ILE A 97 29.56 -14.82 22.76
CA ILE A 97 30.26 -13.62 23.22
C ILE A 97 31.39 -13.30 22.22
N GLY A 98 31.35 -12.09 21.64
CA GLY A 98 32.32 -11.61 20.64
C GLY A 98 31.92 -11.77 19.17
N ALA A 99 30.82 -12.45 18.87
CA ALA A 99 30.28 -12.44 17.52
C ALA A 99 29.41 -11.17 17.33
N ALA A 100 29.78 -10.31 16.38
CA ALA A 100 28.97 -9.17 16.00
C ALA A 100 27.69 -9.70 15.32
N SER A 101 26.55 -9.66 16.00
CA SER A 101 25.25 -9.88 15.36
C SER A 101 24.90 -8.63 14.55
N GLY A 102 25.32 -8.61 13.28
CA GLY A 102 25.07 -7.48 12.37
C GLY A 102 23.62 -7.33 11.93
N HIS A 103 22.69 -8.09 12.46
CA HIS A 103 21.29 -8.04 12.05
C HIS A 103 20.44 -7.24 13.04
N LYS A 104 19.81 -6.18 12.54
CA LYS A 104 18.81 -5.40 13.27
C LYS A 104 17.69 -6.36 13.71
N GLN A 105 17.49 -6.49 15.01
CA GLN A 105 16.35 -7.24 15.55
C GLN A 105 15.15 -6.31 15.67
N LEU A 106 14.03 -6.71 15.13
CA LEU A 106 12.77 -5.96 15.21
C LEU A 106 11.75 -6.78 16.01
N LEU A 107 11.16 -6.18 17.05
CA LEU A 107 9.95 -6.74 17.66
C LEU A 107 8.87 -6.87 16.59
N PHE A 108 8.07 -7.91 16.68
CA PHE A 108 7.00 -8.26 15.74
C PHE A 108 7.48 -8.61 14.33
N GLN A 109 8.79 -8.76 14.08
CA GLN A 109 9.27 -9.34 12.83
C GLN A 109 8.69 -10.74 12.64
N THR A 110 8.06 -10.96 11.48
CA THR A 110 7.34 -12.20 11.21
C THR A 110 8.12 -13.06 10.22
N ILE A 111 8.28 -14.35 10.56
CA ILE A 111 8.99 -15.36 9.76
C ILE A 111 8.12 -16.60 9.57
N SER A 112 8.38 -17.33 8.49
CA SER A 112 7.74 -18.62 8.20
C SER A 112 8.24 -19.73 9.12
N GLN A 113 7.47 -20.83 9.22
CA GLN A 113 7.89 -22.07 9.88
C GLN A 113 9.25 -22.55 9.36
N TYR A 114 9.44 -22.48 8.03
CA TYR A 114 10.69 -22.88 7.39
C TYR A 114 11.91 -22.13 7.94
N ARG A 115 11.80 -20.82 8.15
CA ARG A 115 12.88 -20.03 8.75
C ARG A 115 13.01 -20.27 10.24
N TYR A 116 11.89 -20.39 10.94
CA TYR A 116 11.87 -20.68 12.38
C TYR A 116 12.61 -21.97 12.72
N ASP A 117 12.37 -23.05 11.97
CA ASP A 117 13.00 -24.37 12.20
C ASP A 117 14.53 -24.36 12.00
N ARG A 118 15.05 -23.35 11.32
CA ARG A 118 16.49 -23.17 11.05
C ARG A 118 17.18 -22.24 12.04
N LEU A 119 16.44 -21.64 12.94
CA LEU A 119 17.01 -20.83 14.00
C LEU A 119 17.64 -21.72 15.09
N ALA A 120 18.68 -21.22 15.75
CA ALA A 120 19.20 -21.84 16.96
C ALA A 120 18.14 -21.82 18.07
N ALA A 121 18.18 -22.79 19.01
CA ALA A 121 17.19 -22.92 20.08
C ALA A 121 17.02 -21.64 20.93
N CYS A 122 18.10 -20.89 21.16
CA CYS A 122 18.03 -19.59 21.82
C CYS A 122 17.19 -18.60 21.04
N GLU A 123 17.39 -18.52 19.73
CA GLU A 123 16.65 -17.60 18.85
C GLU A 123 15.19 -18.01 18.69
N GLN A 124 14.92 -19.32 18.58
CA GLN A 124 13.54 -19.85 18.57
C GLN A 124 12.75 -19.39 19.79
N GLY A 125 13.39 -19.38 20.96
CA GLY A 125 12.79 -18.90 22.20
C GLY A 125 12.39 -17.42 22.22
N LEU A 126 12.80 -16.62 21.22
CA LEU A 126 12.40 -15.22 21.07
C LEU A 126 11.13 -15.02 20.24
N PHE A 127 10.66 -16.08 19.58
CA PHE A 127 9.50 -16.06 18.71
C PHE A 127 8.32 -16.84 19.30
N THR A 128 7.12 -16.47 18.90
CA THR A 128 5.87 -17.16 19.24
C THR A 128 5.05 -17.33 17.97
N LYS A 129 4.29 -18.42 17.86
CA LYS A 129 3.36 -18.58 16.76
C LYS A 129 2.38 -17.42 16.69
N LEU A 130 2.13 -16.91 15.50
CA LEU A 130 1.20 -15.80 15.30
C LEU A 130 -0.20 -16.11 15.86
N ALA A 131 -0.66 -17.35 15.69
CA ALA A 131 -1.97 -17.82 16.17
C ALA A 131 -2.05 -17.95 17.71
N GLU A 132 -0.94 -17.89 18.42
CA GLU A 132 -0.89 -18.04 19.89
C GLU A 132 -0.75 -16.71 20.63
N LEU A 133 -0.76 -15.58 19.89
CA LEU A 133 -0.69 -14.25 20.48
C LEU A 133 -1.93 -13.92 21.28
N SER A 134 -1.74 -13.30 22.44
CA SER A 134 -2.83 -12.69 23.20
C SER A 134 -3.49 -11.55 22.43
N PRO A 135 -4.72 -11.14 22.74
CA PRO A 135 -5.38 -10.01 22.07
C PRO A 135 -4.57 -8.71 22.10
N ALA A 136 -3.84 -8.44 23.19
CA ALA A 136 -2.98 -7.27 23.31
C ALA A 136 -1.77 -7.34 22.37
N GLU A 137 -1.15 -8.53 22.24
CA GLU A 137 -0.03 -8.76 21.33
C GLU A 137 -0.47 -8.72 19.85
N GLN A 138 -1.67 -9.23 19.55
CA GLN A 138 -2.26 -9.12 18.22
C GLN A 138 -2.43 -7.64 17.80
N GLN A 139 -3.00 -6.83 18.68
CA GLN A 139 -3.14 -5.40 18.43
C GLN A 139 -1.78 -4.71 18.27
N ALA A 140 -0.82 -5.06 19.11
CA ALA A 140 0.55 -4.53 19.02
C ALA A 140 1.25 -4.96 17.72
N TRP A 141 1.02 -6.19 17.26
CA TRP A 141 1.52 -6.65 15.96
C TRP A 141 0.92 -5.82 14.83
N MET A 142 -0.39 -5.63 14.78
CA MET A 142 -1.07 -4.81 13.76
C MET A 142 -0.59 -3.36 13.78
N ASN A 143 -0.42 -2.77 14.96
CA ASN A 143 0.12 -1.41 15.08
C ASN A 143 1.56 -1.32 14.61
N SER A 144 2.36 -2.38 14.80
CA SER A 144 3.78 -2.39 14.41
C SER A 144 4.04 -2.40 12.91
N VAL A 145 3.04 -2.70 12.09
CA VAL A 145 3.14 -2.77 10.61
C VAL A 145 2.40 -1.65 9.89
N ARG A 146 1.95 -0.64 10.62
CA ARG A 146 1.32 0.58 10.07
C ARG A 146 1.87 1.82 10.78
N LEU A 147 1.77 2.96 10.15
CA LEU A 147 2.04 4.25 10.80
C LEU A 147 0.81 4.59 11.67
N ASP A 148 0.96 4.62 12.98
CA ASP A 148 -0.12 4.91 13.93
C ASP A 148 0.19 6.07 14.89
N GLN A 149 1.38 6.66 14.79
CA GLN A 149 1.81 7.80 15.57
C GLN A 149 2.11 9.01 14.68
N ALA A 150 1.74 10.20 15.14
CA ALA A 150 1.97 11.44 14.38
C ALA A 150 3.46 11.75 14.12
N SER A 151 4.35 11.18 14.91
CA SER A 151 5.81 11.34 14.76
C SER A 151 6.44 10.35 13.78
N GLU A 152 5.71 9.31 13.36
CA GLU A 152 6.19 8.34 12.39
C GLU A 152 6.09 8.89 10.97
N GLY A 153 7.04 8.49 10.13
CA GLY A 153 7.12 8.96 8.76
C GLY A 153 7.63 7.89 7.80
N ARG A 154 7.97 8.32 6.61
CA ARG A 154 8.42 7.45 5.52
C ARG A 154 9.61 6.57 5.94
N ASP A 155 10.60 7.13 6.60
CA ASP A 155 11.83 6.42 6.93
C ASP A 155 11.54 5.34 7.99
N GLU A 156 10.72 5.65 9.01
CA GLU A 156 10.23 4.67 9.98
C GLU A 156 9.45 3.54 9.30
N PHE A 157 8.60 3.86 8.34
CA PHE A 157 7.85 2.87 7.59
C PHE A 157 8.78 1.88 6.87
N PHE A 158 9.73 2.36 6.09
CA PHE A 158 10.62 1.51 5.29
C PHE A 158 11.65 0.76 6.13
N GLU A 159 12.18 1.38 7.18
CA GLU A 159 13.26 0.78 7.99
C GLU A 159 12.76 -0.19 9.06
N THR A 160 11.49 -0.07 9.47
CA THR A 160 10.96 -0.87 10.58
C THR A 160 9.62 -1.52 10.27
N HIS A 161 8.56 -0.74 9.98
CA HIS A 161 7.19 -1.27 9.85
C HIS A 161 7.09 -2.30 8.72
N TRP A 162 7.51 -1.93 7.52
CA TRP A 162 7.47 -2.85 6.38
C TRP A 162 8.37 -4.07 6.55
N GLN A 163 9.53 -3.91 7.20
CA GLN A 163 10.47 -5.01 7.44
C GLN A 163 9.90 -6.07 8.41
N ARG A 164 8.93 -5.71 9.25
CA ARG A 164 8.27 -6.64 10.18
C ARG A 164 7.38 -7.65 9.48
N LEU A 165 6.82 -7.32 8.31
CA LEU A 165 6.02 -8.25 7.51
C LEU A 165 6.83 -9.45 7.01
N GLY A 166 8.14 -9.28 6.76
CA GLY A 166 9.08 -10.35 6.49
C GLY A 166 8.57 -11.39 5.49
N ASP A 167 8.45 -12.64 5.95
CA ASP A 167 8.04 -13.77 5.10
C ASP A 167 6.55 -13.74 4.73
N VAL A 168 5.71 -12.92 5.37
CA VAL A 168 4.30 -12.77 5.00
C VAL A 168 4.19 -12.20 3.60
N ILE A 169 4.91 -11.09 3.31
CA ILE A 169 4.92 -10.46 1.98
C ILE A 169 5.74 -11.23 0.95
N ALA A 170 6.58 -12.16 1.38
CA ALA A 170 7.32 -13.05 0.49
C ALA A 170 6.48 -14.26 0.05
N ASN A 171 5.34 -14.51 0.68
CA ASN A 171 4.46 -15.63 0.33
C ASN A 171 3.56 -15.28 -0.87
N PRO A 172 3.68 -15.97 -2.02
CA PRO A 172 2.94 -15.62 -3.24
C PRO A 172 1.44 -15.83 -3.12
N TRP A 173 0.99 -16.79 -2.31
CA TRP A 173 -0.43 -17.04 -2.09
C TRP A 173 -1.06 -15.93 -1.27
N ILE A 174 -0.37 -15.45 -0.23
CA ILE A 174 -0.80 -14.29 0.56
C ILE A 174 -0.82 -13.06 -0.32
N MET A 175 0.19 -12.84 -1.15
CA MET A 175 0.23 -11.69 -2.05
C MET A 175 -0.90 -11.73 -3.09
N ALA A 176 -1.25 -12.91 -3.61
CA ALA A 176 -2.38 -13.06 -4.53
C ALA A 176 -3.73 -12.74 -3.85
N GLU A 177 -3.94 -13.21 -2.63
CA GLU A 177 -5.14 -12.88 -1.86
C GLU A 177 -5.19 -11.40 -1.46
N ALA A 178 -4.07 -10.83 -1.04
CA ALA A 178 -3.95 -9.40 -0.76
C ALA A 178 -4.33 -8.56 -1.99
N LEU A 179 -3.84 -8.95 -3.17
CA LEU A 179 -4.21 -8.30 -4.44
C LEU A 179 -5.71 -8.40 -4.71
N ALA A 180 -6.31 -9.57 -4.52
CA ALA A 180 -7.74 -9.77 -4.74
C ALA A 180 -8.59 -8.90 -3.80
N LEU A 181 -8.24 -8.83 -2.51
CA LEU A 181 -8.89 -7.96 -1.53
C LEU A 181 -8.75 -6.49 -1.93
N HIS A 182 -7.56 -6.10 -2.38
CA HIS A 182 -7.25 -4.74 -2.77
C HIS A 182 -8.06 -4.31 -4.01
N ILE A 183 -8.06 -5.12 -5.07
CA ILE A 183 -8.87 -4.87 -6.28
C ILE A 183 -10.34 -4.72 -5.90
N LYS A 184 -10.85 -5.63 -5.05
CA LYS A 184 -12.24 -5.56 -4.61
C LYS A 184 -12.54 -4.25 -3.87
N ALA A 185 -11.70 -3.85 -2.92
CA ALA A 185 -11.91 -2.61 -2.16
C ALA A 185 -11.91 -1.38 -3.06
N PHE A 186 -10.98 -1.28 -4.01
CA PHE A 186 -10.95 -0.18 -4.96
C PHE A 186 -12.17 -0.17 -5.91
N ALA A 187 -12.63 -1.36 -6.33
CA ALA A 187 -13.85 -1.47 -7.13
C ALA A 187 -15.09 -1.04 -6.33
N ASP A 188 -15.18 -1.43 -5.07
CA ASP A 188 -16.27 -1.02 -4.16
C ASP A 188 -16.30 0.51 -3.95
N GLU A 189 -15.11 1.18 -3.99
CA GLU A 189 -14.96 2.64 -3.95
C GLU A 189 -15.23 3.32 -5.31
N GLY A 190 -15.48 2.54 -6.36
CA GLY A 190 -15.80 3.07 -7.69
C GLY A 190 -14.58 3.39 -8.58
N LEU A 191 -13.38 2.91 -8.25
CA LEU A 191 -12.24 2.98 -9.17
C LEU A 191 -12.47 2.00 -10.33
N VAL A 192 -12.13 2.44 -11.54
CA VAL A 192 -12.32 1.68 -12.79
C VAL A 192 -11.01 1.16 -13.39
N TYR A 193 -9.87 1.57 -12.81
CA TYR A 193 -8.54 1.18 -13.28
C TYR A 193 -7.53 1.13 -12.12
N LEU A 194 -6.61 0.17 -12.16
CA LEU A 194 -5.61 -0.03 -11.11
C LEU A 194 -4.31 -0.61 -11.67
N GLU A 195 -3.16 0.01 -11.36
CA GLU A 195 -1.81 -0.48 -11.68
C GLU A 195 -0.98 -0.75 -10.41
N PRO A 196 -1.23 -1.84 -9.66
CA PRO A 196 -0.46 -2.16 -8.48
C PRO A 196 0.90 -2.75 -8.85
N GLN A 197 1.94 -2.28 -8.20
CA GLN A 197 3.25 -2.93 -8.23
C GLN A 197 3.30 -4.07 -7.24
N ILE A 198 3.57 -5.27 -7.74
CA ILE A 198 3.69 -6.49 -6.95
C ILE A 198 5.13 -6.97 -7.03
N THR A 199 5.79 -7.07 -5.88
CA THR A 199 7.13 -7.63 -5.81
C THR A 199 7.04 -9.04 -5.22
N LEU A 200 7.34 -10.03 -6.02
CA LEU A 200 7.49 -11.42 -5.58
C LEU A 200 8.97 -11.68 -5.29
N MET A 201 9.45 -11.14 -4.15
CA MET A 201 10.85 -11.30 -3.77
C MET A 201 11.07 -12.65 -3.07
N GLY A 202 12.10 -13.37 -3.56
CA GLY A 202 12.62 -14.54 -2.86
C GLY A 202 11.71 -15.76 -2.85
N TYR A 203 10.69 -15.82 -3.74
CA TYR A 203 9.95 -17.04 -3.90
C TYR A 203 10.92 -18.15 -4.34
N ARG A 204 11.11 -19.09 -3.46
CA ARG A 204 11.77 -20.36 -3.77
C ARG A 204 10.70 -21.42 -3.58
N ASP A 205 10.56 -22.26 -4.59
CA ASP A 205 9.79 -23.48 -4.44
C ASP A 205 10.37 -24.24 -3.25
N GLN A 206 9.56 -24.44 -2.22
CA GLN A 206 9.97 -25.08 -0.96
C GLN A 206 9.64 -26.58 -0.99
N THR A 207 9.66 -27.17 -2.20
CA THR A 207 9.54 -28.63 -2.36
C THR A 207 10.75 -29.38 -1.83
#